data_c2bd807ceb9679fe2b600e0e97de8090
#
_entry.id   c2bd807ceb9679fe2b600e0e97de8090
#
_cell.length_a   1.000
_cell.length_b   1.000
_cell.length_c   1.000
_cell.angle_alpha   90.00
_cell.angle_beta   90.00
_cell.angle_gamma   90.00
#
_symmetry.space_group_name_H-M   'P 1'
#
loop_
_entity.id
_entity.type
_entity.pdbx_description
1 polymer ?
#
loop_
_entity_poly.entity_id
_entity_poly.type
_entity_poly.pdbx_seq_one_letter_code
_entity_poly.pdbx_strand_id
1 'polypeptide(L)'
;MTVSDLYAERFDPVAGRHDFTTTADAGVFHYQSEQALAAREGGFAPDLAREQARLRAADLVIFQFPLWWGGVPAILKGWFERVLAYGVGYADGLRFDSGVFAGRRALLSVTTGGTPERFSESGVYGPIGQVLRPAQRLTLEYMGFDVAPPFVSHAVPRSDAHLLAAFRARVLDLAAQPVDRDRAIAVPLGHVPEGAWARKV
;
A
#
# COMPACT_ATOMS: atom_id res chain seq x y z
N MET A 1 10.63 10.95 -10.42
CA MET A 1 9.34 10.22 -10.30
C MET A 1 9.54 8.83 -10.91
N THR A 2 9.14 7.81 -10.18
CA THR A 2 9.14 6.40 -10.65
C THR A 2 7.69 5.96 -10.77
N VAL A 3 7.36 5.17 -11.78
CA VAL A 3 6.02 4.62 -12.00
C VAL A 3 6.11 3.10 -11.97
N SER A 4 5.23 2.46 -11.20
CA SER A 4 4.98 1.03 -11.24
C SER A 4 3.67 0.80 -11.99
N ASP A 5 3.74 0.46 -13.27
CA ASP A 5 2.58 0.07 -14.05
C ASP A 5 2.37 -1.43 -13.91
N LEU A 6 1.50 -1.83 -12.98
CA LEU A 6 1.29 -3.22 -12.63
C LEU A 6 0.77 -4.06 -13.80
N TYR A 7 0.03 -3.46 -14.73
CA TYR A 7 -0.44 -4.17 -15.93
C TYR A 7 0.67 -4.34 -16.96
N ALA A 8 1.42 -3.27 -17.26
CA ALA A 8 2.53 -3.33 -18.21
C ALA A 8 3.65 -4.24 -17.69
N GLU A 9 3.91 -4.23 -16.38
CA GLU A 9 4.89 -5.09 -15.73
C GLU A 9 4.39 -6.52 -15.48
N ARG A 10 3.12 -6.83 -15.83
CA ARG A 10 2.48 -8.14 -15.65
C ARG A 10 2.60 -8.65 -14.21
N PHE A 11 2.37 -7.75 -13.25
CA PHE A 11 2.44 -8.10 -11.85
C PHE A 11 1.44 -9.21 -11.52
N ASP A 12 1.91 -10.32 -10.96
CA ASP A 12 1.04 -11.40 -10.48
C ASP A 12 0.40 -10.96 -9.14
N PRO A 13 -0.92 -10.89 -9.01
CA PRO A 13 -1.58 -10.52 -7.76
C PRO A 13 -1.68 -11.66 -6.75
N VAL A 14 -1.35 -12.88 -7.13
CA VAL A 14 -1.56 -14.06 -6.29
C VAL A 14 -0.34 -14.29 -5.38
N ALA A 15 -0.57 -14.22 -4.08
CA ALA A 15 0.46 -14.51 -3.08
C ALA A 15 0.75 -16.02 -3.02
N GLY A 16 2.02 -16.40 -2.86
CA GLY A 16 2.38 -17.80 -2.79
C GLY A 16 3.86 -18.05 -2.48
N ARG A 17 4.26 -19.32 -2.55
CA ARG A 17 5.65 -19.70 -2.29
C ARG A 17 6.63 -19.09 -3.30
N HIS A 18 6.19 -18.78 -4.50
CA HIS A 18 6.97 -18.11 -5.54
C HIS A 18 7.40 -16.68 -5.19
N ASP A 19 6.87 -16.11 -4.11
CA ASP A 19 7.27 -14.80 -3.59
C ASP A 19 8.64 -14.81 -2.92
N PHE A 20 9.17 -16.02 -2.65
CA PHE A 20 10.38 -16.20 -1.85
C PHE A 20 11.41 -17.07 -2.56
N THR A 21 12.67 -16.69 -2.41
CA THR A 21 13.85 -17.47 -2.80
C THR A 21 14.45 -18.23 -1.62
N THR A 22 13.97 -17.95 -0.40
CA THR A 22 14.29 -18.62 0.86
C THR A 22 13.15 -19.52 1.30
N THR A 23 13.40 -20.39 2.28
CA THR A 23 12.38 -21.27 2.87
C THR A 23 12.55 -21.27 4.38
N ALA A 24 11.54 -20.81 5.09
CA ALA A 24 11.55 -20.72 6.55
C ALA A 24 11.34 -22.10 7.20
N ASP A 25 10.46 -22.91 6.64
CA ASP A 25 10.21 -24.29 7.05
C ASP A 25 9.90 -25.13 5.81
N ALA A 26 10.65 -26.21 5.63
CA ALA A 26 10.47 -27.12 4.49
C ALA A 26 9.17 -27.97 4.58
N GLY A 27 8.66 -28.19 5.79
CA GLY A 27 7.47 -29.01 6.06
C GLY A 27 6.17 -28.23 6.04
N VAL A 28 6.22 -26.92 6.39
CA VAL A 28 5.01 -26.09 6.56
C VAL A 28 5.20 -24.73 5.88
N PHE A 29 4.32 -24.41 4.94
CA PHE A 29 4.27 -23.08 4.37
C PHE A 29 3.43 -22.14 5.23
N HIS A 30 4.09 -21.23 5.94
CA HIS A 30 3.45 -20.15 6.67
C HIS A 30 3.90 -18.81 6.09
N TYR A 31 3.01 -18.14 5.36
CA TYR A 31 3.34 -16.98 4.51
C TYR A 31 4.08 -15.87 5.26
N GLN A 32 3.63 -15.51 6.47
CA GLN A 32 4.26 -14.45 7.25
C GLN A 32 5.65 -14.86 7.79
N SER A 33 5.87 -16.15 8.10
CA SER A 33 7.20 -16.65 8.48
C SER A 33 8.18 -16.58 7.31
N GLU A 34 7.71 -16.90 6.09
CA GLU A 34 8.51 -16.74 4.88
C GLU A 34 8.83 -15.27 4.61
N GLN A 35 7.85 -14.36 4.80
CA GLN A 35 8.08 -12.92 4.71
C GLN A 35 9.15 -12.44 5.70
N ALA A 36 9.07 -12.87 6.95
CA ALA A 36 10.01 -12.50 8.00
C ALA A 36 11.44 -12.96 7.68
N LEU A 37 11.60 -14.19 7.20
CA LEU A 37 12.90 -14.71 6.76
C LEU A 37 13.41 -13.94 5.55
N ALA A 38 12.58 -13.76 4.53
CA ALA A 38 12.95 -13.05 3.32
C ALA A 38 13.33 -11.58 3.59
N ALA A 39 12.66 -10.91 4.51
CA ALA A 39 13.01 -9.55 4.92
C ALA A 39 14.40 -9.46 5.56
N ARG A 40 14.76 -10.46 6.35
CA ARG A 40 16.07 -10.55 7.03
C ARG A 40 17.21 -10.91 6.07
N GLU A 41 16.96 -11.84 5.14
CA GLU A 41 17.99 -12.44 4.30
C GLU A 41 18.00 -11.91 2.86
N GLY A 42 17.08 -10.99 2.51
CA GLY A 42 16.93 -10.51 1.13
C GLY A 42 16.33 -11.56 0.20
N GLY A 43 15.49 -12.44 0.73
CA GLY A 43 14.93 -13.60 0.05
C GLY A 43 13.60 -13.37 -0.65
N PHE A 44 13.20 -12.14 -0.95
CA PHE A 44 12.02 -11.89 -1.79
C PHE A 44 12.31 -12.14 -3.27
N ALA A 45 11.29 -12.58 -4.01
CA ALA A 45 11.35 -12.67 -5.45
C ALA A 45 11.73 -11.31 -6.10
N PRO A 46 12.42 -11.30 -7.24
CA PRO A 46 12.98 -10.08 -7.82
C PRO A 46 11.96 -8.98 -8.11
N ASP A 47 10.74 -9.34 -8.51
CA ASP A 47 9.64 -8.38 -8.73
C ASP A 47 9.22 -7.70 -7.42
N LEU A 48 9.08 -8.46 -6.34
CA LEU A 48 8.74 -7.92 -5.02
C LEU A 48 9.88 -7.07 -4.44
N ALA A 49 11.12 -7.54 -4.53
CA ALA A 49 12.29 -6.78 -4.06
C ALA A 49 12.39 -5.42 -4.77
N ARG A 50 12.10 -5.37 -6.08
CA ARG A 50 12.06 -4.14 -6.87
C ARG A 50 10.97 -3.19 -6.38
N GLU A 51 9.74 -3.67 -6.19
CA GLU A 51 8.62 -2.85 -5.71
C GLU A 51 8.86 -2.33 -4.29
N GLN A 52 9.39 -3.17 -3.41
CA GLN A 52 9.79 -2.78 -2.06
C GLN A 52 10.88 -1.70 -2.06
N ALA A 53 11.86 -1.79 -2.96
CA ALA A 53 12.90 -0.76 -3.11
C ALA A 53 12.30 0.57 -3.61
N ARG A 54 11.39 0.54 -4.60
CA ARG A 54 10.66 1.72 -5.09
C ARG A 54 9.87 2.39 -3.96
N LEU A 55 9.14 1.58 -3.18
CA LEU A 55 8.34 2.05 -2.04
C LEU A 55 9.21 2.71 -0.97
N ARG A 56 10.33 2.09 -0.60
CA ARG A 56 11.26 2.63 0.39
C ARG A 56 11.94 3.92 -0.06
N ALA A 57 12.17 4.09 -1.34
CA ALA A 57 12.79 5.30 -1.91
C ALA A 57 11.83 6.49 -2.00
N ALA A 58 10.52 6.25 -1.96
CA ALA A 58 9.53 7.30 -2.19
C ALA A 58 9.25 8.14 -0.94
N ASP A 59 9.15 9.45 -1.09
CA ASP A 59 8.66 10.40 -0.09
C ASP A 59 7.15 10.57 -0.15
N LEU A 60 6.61 10.50 -1.37
CA LEU A 60 5.19 10.51 -1.68
C LEU A 60 4.85 9.31 -2.56
N VAL A 61 3.92 8.49 -2.10
CA VAL A 61 3.40 7.36 -2.88
C VAL A 61 1.98 7.68 -3.34
N ILE A 62 1.72 7.54 -4.63
CA ILE A 62 0.40 7.76 -5.21
C ILE A 62 -0.14 6.44 -5.73
N PHE A 63 -1.27 6.01 -5.17
CA PHE A 63 -2.00 4.84 -5.63
C PHE A 63 -3.13 5.28 -6.55
N GLN A 64 -2.95 5.07 -7.86
CA GLN A 64 -3.92 5.43 -8.90
C GLN A 64 -4.72 4.19 -9.32
N PHE A 65 -6.05 4.21 -9.13
CA PHE A 65 -6.88 3.06 -9.46
C PHE A 65 -8.35 3.41 -9.69
N PRO A 66 -9.09 2.60 -10.47
CA PRO A 66 -10.55 2.69 -10.53
C PRO A 66 -11.16 2.02 -9.27
N LEU A 67 -12.19 2.66 -8.73
CA LEU A 67 -12.97 2.07 -7.63
C LEU A 67 -13.89 0.97 -8.20
N TRP A 68 -13.55 -0.28 -7.92
CA TRP A 68 -14.33 -1.44 -8.34
C TRP A 68 -14.86 -2.20 -7.13
N TRP A 69 -16.18 -2.47 -7.13
CA TRP A 69 -16.84 -3.20 -6.05
C TRP A 69 -16.53 -2.66 -4.65
N GLY A 70 -16.48 -1.32 -4.53
CA GLY A 70 -16.20 -0.64 -3.27
C GLY A 70 -14.75 -0.74 -2.78
N GLY A 71 -13.81 -1.18 -3.62
CA GLY A 71 -12.42 -1.37 -3.22
C GLY A 71 -11.41 -1.15 -4.33
N VAL A 72 -10.17 -1.48 -4.04
CA VAL A 72 -9.08 -1.49 -5.01
C VAL A 72 -9.20 -2.69 -5.96
N PRO A 73 -8.76 -2.59 -7.24
CA PRO A 73 -8.71 -3.72 -8.15
C PRO A 73 -7.85 -4.87 -7.62
N ALA A 74 -8.16 -6.11 -8.03
CA ALA A 74 -7.47 -7.32 -7.56
C ALA A 74 -5.94 -7.22 -7.71
N ILE A 75 -5.45 -6.66 -8.82
CA ILE A 75 -4.01 -6.49 -9.05
C ILE A 75 -3.36 -5.59 -7.99
N LEU A 76 -4.01 -4.49 -7.59
CA LEU A 76 -3.51 -3.60 -6.55
C LEU A 76 -3.69 -4.21 -5.15
N LYS A 77 -4.77 -4.98 -4.93
CA LYS A 77 -4.94 -5.71 -3.67
C LYS A 77 -3.83 -6.74 -3.49
N GLY A 78 -3.50 -7.50 -4.54
CA GLY A 78 -2.39 -8.44 -4.54
C GLY A 78 -1.04 -7.74 -4.34
N TRP A 79 -0.85 -6.55 -4.92
CA TRP A 79 0.34 -5.74 -4.65
C TRP A 79 0.44 -5.39 -3.15
N PHE A 80 -0.67 -4.97 -2.51
CA PHE A 80 -0.68 -4.73 -1.06
C PHE A 80 -0.29 -5.98 -0.28
N GLU A 81 -0.84 -7.13 -0.63
CA GLU A 81 -0.62 -8.39 0.09
C GLU A 81 0.81 -8.91 -0.03
N ARG A 82 1.41 -8.75 -1.22
CA ARG A 82 2.73 -9.30 -1.53
C ARG A 82 3.87 -8.34 -1.21
N VAL A 83 3.73 -7.06 -1.55
CA VAL A 83 4.80 -6.06 -1.41
C VAL A 83 4.90 -5.50 0.00
N LEU A 84 3.74 -5.26 0.67
CA LEU A 84 3.69 -4.74 2.04
C LEU A 84 3.92 -5.84 3.08
N ALA A 85 4.92 -6.66 2.86
CA ALA A 85 5.24 -7.85 3.63
C ALA A 85 5.65 -7.52 5.07
N TYR A 86 5.53 -8.52 5.97
CA TYR A 86 6.09 -8.46 7.31
C TYR A 86 7.62 -8.22 7.26
N GLY A 87 8.10 -7.29 8.06
CA GLY A 87 9.51 -6.85 8.02
C GLY A 87 9.82 -5.81 6.94
N VAL A 88 8.85 -5.45 6.10
CA VAL A 88 8.97 -4.44 5.03
C VAL A 88 8.00 -3.29 5.24
N GLY A 89 6.70 -3.57 5.27
CA GLY A 89 5.63 -2.59 5.43
C GLY A 89 5.15 -2.46 6.87
N TYR A 90 5.28 -3.52 7.64
CA TYR A 90 4.89 -3.58 9.05
C TYR A 90 5.70 -4.60 9.83
N ALA A 91 5.69 -4.48 11.15
CA ALA A 91 6.23 -5.46 12.08
C ALA A 91 5.48 -5.35 13.42
N ASP A 92 5.71 -6.30 14.33
CA ASP A 92 5.09 -6.29 15.65
C ASP A 92 5.40 -4.99 16.41
N GLY A 93 4.35 -4.33 16.91
CA GLY A 93 4.46 -3.05 17.60
C GLY A 93 4.63 -1.81 16.71
N LEU A 94 4.95 -1.97 15.43
CA LEU A 94 5.15 -0.87 14.47
C LEU A 94 3.88 -0.65 13.64
N ARG A 95 3.05 0.31 14.07
CA ARG A 95 1.77 0.64 13.41
C ARG A 95 1.34 2.06 13.71
N PHE A 96 0.58 2.66 12.81
CA PHE A 96 0.08 4.03 12.90
C PHE A 96 1.25 5.03 13.17
N ASP A 97 1.21 5.79 14.25
CA ASP A 97 2.21 6.81 14.56
C ASP A 97 3.64 6.27 14.71
N SER A 98 3.77 4.98 15.03
CA SER A 98 5.04 4.25 15.07
C SER A 98 5.25 3.33 13.86
N GLY A 99 4.50 3.53 12.77
CA GLY A 99 4.59 2.69 11.58
C GLY A 99 5.89 2.93 10.80
N VAL A 100 6.27 1.93 10.00
CA VAL A 100 7.54 1.89 9.24
C VAL A 100 7.71 3.09 8.30
N PHE A 101 6.61 3.64 7.78
CA PHE A 101 6.60 4.76 6.85
C PHE A 101 6.23 6.10 7.51
N ALA A 102 6.38 6.21 8.85
CA ALA A 102 6.16 7.47 9.56
C ALA A 102 7.00 8.61 8.93
N GLY A 103 6.38 9.80 8.79
CA GLY A 103 7.01 10.96 8.15
C GLY A 103 6.91 10.98 6.62
N ARG A 104 6.39 9.95 5.98
CA ARG A 104 6.15 9.88 4.52
C ARG A 104 4.68 10.03 4.19
N ARG A 105 4.36 10.40 2.95
CA ARG A 105 2.99 10.65 2.51
C ARG A 105 2.47 9.63 1.53
N ALA A 106 1.16 9.45 1.57
CA ALA A 106 0.45 8.69 0.55
C ALA A 106 -0.78 9.46 0.05
N LEU A 107 -1.13 9.26 -1.22
CA LEU A 107 -2.33 9.78 -1.86
C LEU A 107 -3.06 8.65 -2.58
N LEU A 108 -4.34 8.51 -2.34
CA LEU A 108 -5.22 7.72 -3.18
C LEU A 108 -5.78 8.61 -4.31
N SER A 109 -5.48 8.27 -5.55
CA SER A 109 -6.06 8.88 -6.74
C SER A 109 -7.05 7.91 -7.36
N VAL A 110 -8.34 8.20 -7.20
CA VAL A 110 -9.41 7.24 -7.45
C VAL A 110 -10.31 7.71 -8.57
N THR A 111 -10.58 6.86 -9.54
CA THR A 111 -11.61 7.10 -10.55
C THR A 111 -12.87 6.29 -10.24
N THR A 112 -14.05 6.86 -10.47
CA THR A 112 -15.33 6.17 -10.29
C THR A 112 -16.37 6.62 -11.33
N GLY A 113 -17.24 5.70 -11.75
CA GLY A 113 -18.39 6.00 -12.58
C GLY A 113 -19.55 6.67 -11.79
N GLY A 114 -19.50 6.65 -10.46
CA GLY A 114 -20.50 7.29 -9.60
C GLY A 114 -20.29 8.80 -9.48
N THR A 115 -21.40 9.53 -9.29
CA THR A 115 -21.35 10.98 -9.09
C THR A 115 -21.04 11.32 -7.62
N PRO A 116 -20.63 12.57 -7.30
CA PRO A 116 -20.38 12.98 -5.90
C PRO A 116 -21.57 12.74 -4.97
N GLU A 117 -22.80 12.97 -5.45
CA GLU A 117 -24.03 12.81 -4.65
C GLU A 117 -24.22 11.36 -4.20
N ARG A 118 -23.82 10.37 -5.04
CA ARG A 118 -23.91 8.96 -4.67
C ARG A 118 -22.95 8.56 -3.57
N PHE A 119 -21.87 9.33 -3.39
CA PHE A 119 -20.86 9.14 -2.35
C PHE A 119 -20.94 10.18 -1.23
N SER A 120 -22.12 10.79 -1.04
CA SER A 120 -22.41 11.68 0.09
C SER A 120 -22.95 10.91 1.30
N GLU A 121 -23.15 11.60 2.43
CA GLU A 121 -23.74 11.03 3.66
C GLU A 121 -25.11 10.39 3.42
N SER A 122 -25.94 10.99 2.54
CA SER A 122 -27.25 10.47 2.15
C SER A 122 -27.23 9.69 0.84
N GLY A 123 -26.07 9.54 0.24
CA GLY A 123 -25.90 8.85 -1.05
C GLY A 123 -25.98 7.33 -0.92
N VAL A 124 -26.37 6.67 -2.02
CA VAL A 124 -26.59 5.21 -2.05
C VAL A 124 -25.36 4.40 -1.70
N TYR A 125 -24.14 4.94 -1.88
CA TYR A 125 -22.86 4.26 -1.55
C TYR A 125 -22.27 4.71 -0.21
N GLY A 126 -22.87 5.72 0.45
CA GLY A 126 -22.31 6.37 1.62
C GLY A 126 -21.05 7.21 1.32
N PRO A 127 -20.49 7.90 2.33
CA PRO A 127 -19.33 8.78 2.13
C PRO A 127 -18.12 8.06 1.54
N ILE A 128 -17.49 8.68 0.55
CA ILE A 128 -16.31 8.10 -0.13
C ILE A 128 -15.17 7.74 0.83
N GLY A 129 -15.01 8.51 1.91
CA GLY A 129 -14.01 8.22 2.95
C GLY A 129 -14.28 6.91 3.70
N GLN A 130 -15.55 6.52 3.88
CA GLN A 130 -15.91 5.22 4.46
C GLN A 130 -15.61 4.08 3.48
N VAL A 131 -15.89 4.28 2.20
CA VAL A 131 -15.61 3.31 1.14
C VAL A 131 -14.10 3.06 1.02
N LEU A 132 -13.29 4.12 1.08
CA LEU A 132 -11.84 4.03 0.96
C LEU A 132 -11.11 3.70 2.27
N ARG A 133 -11.82 3.64 3.41
CA ARG A 133 -11.26 3.39 4.73
C ARG A 133 -10.35 2.15 4.80
N PRO A 134 -10.64 1.01 4.16
CA PRO A 134 -9.75 -0.14 4.16
C PRO A 134 -8.37 0.18 3.57
N ALA A 135 -8.32 0.88 2.44
CA ALA A 135 -7.05 1.27 1.82
C ALA A 135 -6.35 2.40 2.61
N GLN A 136 -7.07 3.43 3.04
CA GLN A 136 -6.51 4.56 3.79
C GLN A 136 -6.08 4.15 5.19
N ARG A 137 -7.05 3.85 6.05
CA ARG A 137 -6.83 3.66 7.50
C ARG A 137 -6.19 2.33 7.83
N LEU A 138 -6.73 1.24 7.23
CA LEU A 138 -6.36 -0.13 7.62
C LEU A 138 -5.16 -0.67 6.84
N THR A 139 -4.66 0.08 5.85
CA THR A 139 -3.46 -0.27 5.10
C THR A 139 -2.40 0.83 5.23
N LEU A 140 -2.61 2.00 4.63
CA LEU A 140 -1.56 3.02 4.53
C LEU A 140 -1.27 3.71 5.86
N GLU A 141 -2.29 4.21 6.58
CA GLU A 141 -2.08 4.81 7.90
C GLU A 141 -1.60 3.77 8.91
N TYR A 142 -2.05 2.50 8.80
CA TYR A 142 -1.53 1.42 9.65
C TYR A 142 -0.02 1.27 9.53
N MET A 143 0.54 1.46 8.32
CA MET A 143 1.99 1.42 8.08
C MET A 143 2.71 2.74 8.44
N GLY A 144 2.00 3.76 8.89
CA GLY A 144 2.58 5.03 9.34
C GLY A 144 2.56 6.16 8.31
N PHE A 145 2.02 5.95 7.10
CA PHE A 145 1.91 7.05 6.15
C PHE A 145 0.98 8.16 6.65
N ASP A 146 1.38 9.41 6.42
CA ASP A 146 0.48 10.56 6.43
C ASP A 146 -0.33 10.54 5.13
N VAL A 147 -1.59 10.05 5.23
CA VAL A 147 -2.45 9.85 4.07
C VAL A 147 -3.26 11.12 3.78
N ALA A 148 -2.92 11.78 2.69
CA ALA A 148 -3.64 12.97 2.25
C ALA A 148 -5.09 12.63 1.88
N PRO A 149 -6.03 13.60 2.00
CA PRO A 149 -7.40 13.43 1.50
C PRO A 149 -7.40 12.92 0.06
N PRO A 150 -8.18 11.89 -0.28
CA PRO A 150 -8.14 11.26 -1.58
C PRO A 150 -8.51 12.22 -2.70
N PHE A 151 -7.85 12.11 -3.84
CA PHE A 151 -8.27 12.78 -5.06
C PHE A 151 -9.23 11.87 -5.82
N VAL A 152 -10.49 12.26 -5.88
CA VAL A 152 -11.54 11.43 -6.49
C VAL A 152 -12.07 12.05 -7.77
N SER A 153 -11.89 11.33 -8.88
CA SER A 153 -12.43 11.67 -10.19
C SER A 153 -13.78 10.98 -10.37
N HIS A 154 -14.84 11.75 -10.14
CA HIS A 154 -16.21 11.25 -10.23
C HIS A 154 -16.71 11.22 -11.68
N ALA A 155 -17.69 10.34 -11.95
CA ALA A 155 -18.41 10.23 -13.20
C ALA A 155 -17.53 10.06 -14.46
N VAL A 156 -16.36 9.44 -14.32
CA VAL A 156 -15.48 9.11 -15.46
C VAL A 156 -16.22 8.13 -16.42
N PRO A 157 -16.17 8.33 -17.75
CA PRO A 157 -15.28 9.21 -18.56
C PRO A 157 -15.81 10.61 -18.87
N ARG A 158 -16.85 11.08 -18.20
CA ARG A 158 -17.45 12.41 -18.45
C ARG A 158 -16.71 13.57 -17.78
N SER A 159 -15.54 13.29 -17.19
CA SER A 159 -14.66 14.29 -16.59
C SER A 159 -13.92 15.08 -17.67
N ASP A 160 -13.65 16.35 -17.38
CA ASP A 160 -13.03 17.31 -18.29
C ASP A 160 -11.52 17.53 -18.05
N ALA A 161 -10.90 18.38 -18.89
CA ALA A 161 -9.48 18.72 -18.79
C ALA A 161 -9.10 19.44 -17.48
N HIS A 162 -10.04 20.09 -16.79
CA HIS A 162 -9.79 20.76 -15.51
C HIS A 162 -9.40 19.76 -14.42
N LEU A 163 -9.89 18.53 -14.50
CA LEU A 163 -9.57 17.47 -13.55
C LEU A 163 -8.08 17.12 -13.54
N LEU A 164 -7.47 17.03 -14.74
CA LEU A 164 -6.03 16.78 -14.87
C LEU A 164 -5.19 17.92 -14.30
N ALA A 165 -5.60 19.17 -14.53
CA ALA A 165 -4.94 20.34 -13.96
C ALA A 165 -5.04 20.35 -12.43
N ALA A 166 -6.22 20.05 -11.87
CA ALA A 166 -6.44 19.95 -10.44
C ALA A 166 -5.62 18.82 -9.81
N PHE A 167 -5.56 17.63 -10.43
CA PHE A 167 -4.73 16.53 -9.97
C PHE A 167 -3.24 16.91 -9.96
N ARG A 168 -2.76 17.51 -11.06
CA ARG A 168 -1.37 17.99 -11.15
C ARG A 168 -1.04 18.99 -10.05
N ALA A 169 -1.91 19.98 -9.82
CA ALA A 169 -1.73 20.97 -8.76
C ALA A 169 -1.66 20.30 -7.38
N ARG A 170 -2.54 19.36 -7.10
CA ARG A 170 -2.55 18.60 -5.84
C ARG A 170 -1.27 17.80 -5.62
N VAL A 171 -0.77 17.11 -6.66
CA VAL A 171 0.49 16.35 -6.58
C VAL A 171 1.68 17.27 -6.34
N LEU A 172 1.75 18.41 -7.03
CA LEU A 172 2.83 19.39 -6.84
C LEU A 172 2.82 19.99 -5.43
N ASP A 173 1.64 20.32 -4.89
CA ASP A 173 1.48 20.82 -3.52
C ASP A 173 1.98 19.79 -2.49
N LEU A 174 1.57 18.54 -2.61
CA LEU A 174 2.02 17.46 -1.73
C LEU A 174 3.52 17.19 -1.85
N ALA A 175 4.08 17.25 -3.06
CA ALA A 175 5.50 17.02 -3.30
C ALA A 175 6.38 18.17 -2.78
N ALA A 176 5.85 19.40 -2.70
CA ALA A 176 6.56 20.55 -2.16
C ALA A 176 6.63 20.59 -0.63
N GLN A 177 5.77 19.82 0.06
CA GLN A 177 5.77 19.79 1.52
C GLN A 177 6.97 18.99 2.05
N PRO A 178 7.62 19.42 3.16
CA PRO A 178 8.76 18.72 3.73
C PRO A 178 8.39 17.30 4.17
N VAL A 179 9.33 16.39 4.04
CA VAL A 179 9.24 14.99 4.51
C VAL A 179 10.19 14.81 5.67
N ASP A 180 9.69 14.30 6.78
CA ASP A 180 10.49 13.99 7.95
C ASP A 180 10.93 12.51 7.92
N ARG A 181 12.02 12.23 7.21
CA ARG A 181 12.57 10.87 7.11
C ARG A 181 13.14 10.36 8.42
N ASP A 182 13.46 11.23 9.36
CA ASP A 182 14.02 10.83 10.66
C ASP A 182 12.96 10.17 11.54
N ARG A 183 11.67 10.36 11.23
CA ARG A 183 10.57 9.62 11.85
C ARG A 183 10.40 8.20 11.32
N ALA A 184 10.99 7.89 10.17
CA ALA A 184 10.93 6.54 9.62
C ALA A 184 11.68 5.57 10.55
N ILE A 185 10.97 4.60 11.07
CA ILE A 185 11.53 3.60 11.97
C ILE A 185 12.19 2.51 11.14
N ALA A 186 13.48 2.29 11.35
CA ALA A 186 14.13 1.10 10.81
C ALA A 186 13.46 -0.13 11.45
N VAL A 187 12.88 -1.00 10.62
CA VAL A 187 12.37 -2.28 11.10
C VAL A 187 13.56 -3.05 11.68
N PRO A 188 13.52 -3.44 12.96
CA PRO A 188 14.56 -4.29 13.54
C PRO A 188 14.44 -5.66 12.84
N LEU A 189 15.22 -5.88 11.79
CA LEU A 189 15.22 -7.14 11.02
C LEU A 189 15.65 -8.37 11.84
N GLY A 190 15.99 -8.18 13.13
CA GLY A 190 16.43 -9.24 14.03
C GLY A 190 15.38 -9.85 14.93
N HIS A 191 14.20 -9.30 15.02
CA HIS A 191 13.17 -9.77 15.94
C HIS A 191 11.97 -10.35 15.21
N VAL A 192 12.15 -11.52 14.61
CA VAL A 192 11.04 -12.45 14.47
C VAL A 192 10.95 -13.15 15.84
N PRO A 193 9.85 -13.00 16.60
CA PRO A 193 9.70 -13.75 17.83
C PRO A 193 9.82 -15.24 17.50
N GLU A 194 10.90 -15.88 17.95
CA GLU A 194 11.01 -17.33 17.85
C GLU A 194 9.77 -17.93 18.50
N GLY A 195 8.96 -18.65 17.75
CA GLY A 195 7.78 -19.33 18.26
C GLY A 195 6.49 -18.52 18.35
N ALA A 196 6.42 -17.25 17.90
CA ALA A 196 5.16 -16.49 17.90
C ALA A 196 4.04 -17.17 17.10
N TRP A 197 4.40 -18.07 16.19
CA TRP A 197 3.49 -18.81 15.31
C TRP A 197 3.53 -20.34 15.55
N ALA A 198 4.36 -20.83 16.48
CA ALA A 198 4.29 -22.22 16.88
C ALA A 198 2.92 -22.48 17.52
N ARG A 199 2.09 -23.31 16.88
CA ARG A 199 0.84 -23.78 17.51
C ARG A 199 1.22 -24.38 18.85
N LYS A 200 0.70 -23.82 19.93
CA LYS A 200 0.60 -24.58 21.18
C LYS A 200 -0.37 -25.72 20.89
N VAL A 201 0.18 -26.90 20.62
CA VAL A 201 -0.58 -28.14 20.57
C VAL A 201 -1.03 -28.46 21.99
#